data_b3840d1def546705c1d68522e50ffa68
#
_entry.id   b3840d1def546705c1d68522e50ffa68
#
_cell.length_a   1.000
_cell.length_b   1.000
_cell.length_c   1.000
_cell.angle_alpha   90.00
_cell.angle_beta   90.00
_cell.angle_gamma   90.00
#
_symmetry.space_group_name_H-M   'P 1'
#
loop_
_entity.id
_entity.type
_entity.pdbx_description
1 polymer ?
#
loop_
_entity_poly.entity_id
_entity_poly.type
_entity_poly.pdbx_seq_one_letter_code
_entity_poly.pdbx_strand_id
1 'polypeptide(L)'
;MSNDNNSKAPQGDVSQTQAEEAVRTLLRWAGEDPSREGLLDTPRRVAEAYGDWFSGYRDDPRAYMERTFEEVAGYDELIVLRDIEYESHCEHHMAPIIGRVHVGYLPAGKVVGISKLARVVEAYARRFQVQEKMTAQIAQCIQDVLQPIGVGVVVEGAHECMTTRGIHKRGVSMVTSKMLGSFREDARTRAEFLRFIEVGGKR
;
A
#
# COMPACT_ATOMS: atom_id res chain seq x y z
N MET A 1 1.13 -12.59 -29.48
CA MET A 1 0.60 -11.95 -28.26
C MET A 1 0.30 -13.07 -27.27
N SER A 2 1.30 -13.48 -26.50
CA SER A 2 1.20 -14.54 -25.51
C SER A 2 0.57 -14.00 -24.25
N ASN A 3 -0.62 -14.47 -23.93
CA ASN A 3 -1.29 -14.27 -22.65
C ASN A 3 -0.54 -15.06 -21.57
N ASP A 4 0.50 -14.50 -20.99
CA ASP A 4 1.08 -15.00 -19.74
C ASP A 4 0.21 -14.52 -18.57
N ASN A 5 -0.99 -15.07 -18.48
CA ASN A 5 -1.84 -14.99 -17.30
C ASN A 5 -1.33 -15.99 -16.26
N ASN A 6 -0.08 -15.82 -15.81
CA ASN A 6 0.46 -16.56 -14.68
C ASN A 6 0.05 -15.79 -13.40
N SER A 7 -1.23 -15.85 -13.03
CA SER A 7 -1.70 -15.44 -11.72
C SER A 7 -1.10 -16.40 -10.70
N LYS A 8 0.09 -16.04 -10.18
CA LYS A 8 0.74 -16.79 -9.11
C LYS A 8 -0.20 -16.79 -7.92
N ALA A 9 -0.73 -17.95 -7.58
CA ALA A 9 -1.53 -18.15 -6.37
C ALA A 9 -0.79 -17.63 -5.13
N PRO A 10 -1.48 -17.18 -4.07
CA PRO A 10 -0.85 -16.81 -2.81
C PRO A 10 0.12 -17.91 -2.34
N GLN A 11 1.25 -17.54 -1.74
CA GLN A 11 2.27 -18.51 -1.26
C GLN A 11 1.86 -19.16 0.07
N GLY A 12 0.60 -19.53 0.23
CA GLY A 12 0.15 -20.31 1.37
C GLY A 12 0.16 -21.81 1.06
N ASP A 13 0.13 -22.64 2.09
CA ASP A 13 -0.02 -24.10 2.02
C ASP A 13 -1.46 -24.55 1.74
N VAL A 14 -2.35 -23.61 1.44
CA VAL A 14 -3.78 -23.82 1.18
C VAL A 14 -4.04 -23.82 -0.32
N SER A 15 -4.71 -24.86 -0.82
CA SER A 15 -5.10 -24.93 -2.23
C SER A 15 -6.23 -23.96 -2.58
N GLN A 16 -6.34 -23.59 -3.85
CA GLN A 16 -7.45 -22.76 -4.34
C GLN A 16 -8.81 -23.37 -3.99
N THR A 17 -8.97 -24.70 -4.14
CA THR A 17 -10.20 -25.40 -3.79
C THR A 17 -10.59 -25.23 -2.30
N GLN A 18 -9.59 -25.28 -1.41
CA GLN A 18 -9.84 -25.02 0.03
C GLN A 18 -10.24 -23.57 0.28
N ALA A 19 -9.62 -22.61 -0.40
CA ALA A 19 -10.00 -21.20 -0.32
C ALA A 19 -11.44 -20.98 -0.81
N GLU A 20 -11.82 -21.58 -1.92
CA GLU A 20 -13.18 -21.51 -2.45
C GLU A 20 -14.21 -22.13 -1.48
N GLU A 21 -13.88 -23.25 -0.81
CA GLU A 21 -14.80 -23.86 0.17
C GLU A 21 -14.95 -22.98 1.42
N ALA A 22 -13.89 -22.28 1.82
CA ALA A 22 -14.00 -21.26 2.88
C ALA A 22 -14.98 -20.14 2.51
N VAL A 23 -14.96 -19.69 1.26
CA VAL A 23 -15.91 -18.68 0.75
C VAL A 23 -17.34 -19.24 0.76
N ARG A 24 -17.57 -20.48 0.32
CA ARG A 24 -18.89 -21.13 0.40
C ARG A 24 -19.40 -21.20 1.83
N THR A 25 -18.51 -21.47 2.77
CA THR A 25 -18.83 -21.48 4.21
C THR A 25 -19.26 -20.10 4.71
N LEU A 26 -18.54 -19.02 4.29
CA LEU A 26 -18.91 -17.66 4.65
C LEU A 26 -20.26 -17.24 4.04
N LEU A 27 -20.55 -17.65 2.81
CA LEU A 27 -21.85 -17.39 2.16
C LEU A 27 -22.99 -18.04 2.97
N ARG A 28 -22.84 -19.31 3.36
CA ARG A 28 -23.83 -20.01 4.23
C ARG A 28 -23.96 -19.33 5.58
N TRP A 29 -22.85 -18.91 6.19
CA TRP A 29 -22.86 -18.18 7.45
C TRP A 29 -23.62 -16.85 7.37
N ALA A 30 -23.51 -16.15 6.21
CA ALA A 30 -24.24 -14.92 5.96
C ALA A 30 -25.74 -15.13 5.69
N GLY A 31 -26.20 -16.40 5.61
CA GLY A 31 -27.60 -16.75 5.34
C GLY A 31 -27.93 -16.94 3.86
N GLU A 32 -26.92 -17.04 2.98
CA GLU A 32 -27.10 -17.22 1.55
C GLU A 32 -26.99 -18.69 1.11
N ASP A 33 -27.63 -19.00 -0.01
CA ASP A 33 -27.48 -20.28 -0.71
C ASP A 33 -26.39 -20.19 -1.78
N PRO A 34 -25.21 -20.78 -1.58
CA PRO A 34 -24.12 -20.74 -2.55
C PRO A 34 -24.43 -21.52 -3.85
N SER A 35 -25.51 -22.30 -3.90
CA SER A 35 -25.91 -23.05 -5.08
C SER A 35 -26.79 -22.24 -6.05
N ARG A 36 -27.32 -21.08 -5.65
CA ARG A 36 -28.10 -20.23 -6.54
C ARG A 36 -27.26 -19.67 -7.69
N GLU A 37 -27.85 -19.50 -8.86
CA GLU A 37 -27.20 -19.12 -10.11
C GLU A 37 -26.20 -17.93 -9.95
N GLY A 38 -26.60 -16.87 -9.26
CA GLY A 38 -25.76 -15.67 -9.08
C GLY A 38 -24.53 -15.86 -8.20
N LEU A 39 -24.44 -16.97 -7.43
CA LEU A 39 -23.32 -17.25 -6.50
C LEU A 39 -22.46 -18.46 -6.92
N LEU A 40 -22.79 -19.17 -7.99
CA LEU A 40 -22.05 -20.37 -8.42
C LEU A 40 -20.55 -20.08 -8.63
N ASP A 41 -20.22 -18.96 -9.27
CA ASP A 41 -18.83 -18.55 -9.55
C ASP A 41 -18.20 -17.72 -8.44
N THR A 42 -18.96 -17.25 -7.45
CA THR A 42 -18.47 -16.33 -6.42
C THR A 42 -17.28 -16.88 -5.63
N PRO A 43 -17.27 -18.16 -5.21
CA PRO A 43 -16.12 -18.72 -4.50
C PRO A 43 -14.80 -18.60 -5.29
N ARG A 44 -14.84 -18.95 -6.57
CA ARG A 44 -13.68 -18.85 -7.46
C ARG A 44 -13.24 -17.40 -7.64
N ARG A 45 -14.18 -16.50 -7.95
CA ARG A 45 -13.89 -15.06 -8.16
C ARG A 45 -13.28 -14.40 -6.92
N VAL A 46 -13.76 -14.76 -5.75
CA VAL A 46 -13.18 -14.25 -4.47
C VAL A 46 -11.78 -14.80 -4.27
N ALA A 47 -11.54 -16.10 -4.48
CA ALA A 47 -10.21 -16.68 -4.34
C ALA A 47 -9.20 -16.04 -5.32
N GLU A 48 -9.60 -15.78 -6.57
CA GLU A 48 -8.79 -15.07 -7.56
C GLU A 48 -8.51 -13.62 -7.12
N ALA A 49 -9.53 -12.88 -6.65
CA ALA A 49 -9.37 -11.50 -6.16
C ALA A 49 -8.40 -11.41 -4.98
N TYR A 50 -8.39 -12.40 -4.09
CA TYR A 50 -7.39 -12.48 -3.01
C TYR A 50 -5.96 -12.61 -3.55
N GLY A 51 -5.77 -13.28 -4.68
CA GLY A 51 -4.48 -13.33 -5.36
C GLY A 51 -3.98 -11.96 -5.79
N ASP A 52 -4.87 -11.09 -6.23
CA ASP A 52 -4.56 -9.71 -6.64
C ASP A 52 -4.39 -8.78 -5.43
N TRP A 53 -5.35 -8.78 -4.50
CA TRP A 53 -5.34 -7.91 -3.33
C TRP A 53 -4.16 -8.13 -2.41
N PHE A 54 -3.66 -9.37 -2.34
CA PHE A 54 -2.55 -9.77 -1.47
C PHE A 54 -1.28 -10.12 -2.23
N SER A 55 -1.13 -9.61 -3.46
CA SER A 55 0.06 -9.82 -4.30
C SER A 55 1.36 -9.34 -3.64
N GLY A 56 1.29 -8.33 -2.78
CA GLY A 56 2.42 -7.77 -2.08
C GLY A 56 3.17 -8.73 -1.14
N TYR A 57 2.54 -9.86 -0.74
CA TYR A 57 3.25 -10.92 -0.02
C TYR A 57 4.28 -11.66 -0.87
N ARG A 58 4.17 -11.58 -2.21
CA ARG A 58 5.10 -12.20 -3.16
C ARG A 58 6.21 -11.24 -3.60
N ASP A 59 6.07 -9.96 -3.29
CA ASP A 59 6.99 -8.90 -3.70
C ASP A 59 8.07 -8.66 -2.65
N ASP A 60 9.29 -8.41 -3.12
CA ASP A 60 10.35 -7.79 -2.34
C ASP A 60 10.39 -6.28 -2.62
N PRO A 61 9.87 -5.43 -1.72
CA PRO A 61 9.85 -3.98 -1.93
C PRO A 61 11.26 -3.39 -2.07
N ARG A 62 12.28 -4.00 -1.48
CA ARG A 62 13.68 -3.54 -1.53
C ARG A 62 14.26 -3.68 -2.93
N ALA A 63 13.98 -4.81 -3.59
CA ALA A 63 14.44 -5.09 -4.94
C ALA A 63 13.98 -4.06 -5.97
N TYR A 64 12.82 -3.42 -5.76
CA TYR A 64 12.36 -2.35 -6.66
C TYR A 64 13.28 -1.12 -6.68
N MET A 65 14.01 -0.84 -5.60
CA MET A 65 14.84 0.34 -5.45
C MET A 65 16.34 0.09 -5.65
N GLU A 66 16.77 -1.14 -5.93
CA GLU A 66 18.19 -1.47 -6.13
C GLU A 66 18.79 -0.75 -7.35
N ARG A 67 17.97 -0.46 -8.38
CA ARG A 67 18.41 0.31 -9.54
C ARG A 67 18.28 1.80 -9.26
N THR A 68 19.39 2.41 -8.89
CA THR A 68 19.54 3.85 -8.63
C THR A 68 20.27 4.55 -9.77
N PHE A 69 20.20 5.88 -9.77
CA PHE A 69 20.91 6.77 -10.69
C PHE A 69 21.78 7.72 -9.85
N GLU A 70 23.06 7.84 -10.22
CA GLU A 70 24.01 8.78 -9.60
C GLU A 70 24.17 10.04 -10.43
N GLU A 71 23.77 9.99 -11.69
CA GLU A 71 23.87 11.09 -12.66
C GLU A 71 22.70 12.08 -12.50
N VAL A 72 22.72 12.83 -11.40
CA VAL A 72 21.67 13.80 -11.03
C VAL A 72 22.14 15.25 -11.13
N ALA A 73 23.29 15.50 -11.78
CA ALA A 73 23.83 16.85 -11.98
C ALA A 73 23.94 17.69 -10.69
N GLY A 74 24.23 17.05 -9.54
CA GLY A 74 24.34 17.72 -8.25
C GLY A 74 23.01 18.12 -7.62
N TYR A 75 21.87 17.48 -8.03
CA TYR A 75 20.58 17.75 -7.41
C TYR A 75 20.56 17.27 -5.96
N ASP A 76 20.42 18.21 -5.04
CA ASP A 76 20.45 18.02 -3.58
C ASP A 76 19.21 18.55 -2.87
N GLU A 77 18.17 18.84 -3.65
CA GLU A 77 16.89 19.33 -3.16
C GLU A 77 15.88 18.21 -2.85
N LEU A 78 14.81 18.57 -2.19
CA LEU A 78 13.73 17.65 -1.80
C LEU A 78 13.01 17.08 -3.03
N ILE A 79 12.93 15.75 -3.09
CA ILE A 79 12.14 15.02 -4.09
C ILE A 79 10.85 14.54 -3.42
N VAL A 80 9.69 14.88 -3.99
CA VAL A 80 8.39 14.49 -3.47
C VAL A 80 7.55 13.83 -4.56
N LEU A 81 7.06 12.62 -4.27
CA LEU A 81 6.01 11.95 -5.02
C LEU A 81 4.75 11.92 -4.16
N ARG A 82 3.71 12.60 -4.61
CA ARG A 82 2.46 12.76 -3.85
C ARG A 82 1.29 12.11 -4.56
N ASP A 83 0.20 11.94 -3.81
CA ASP A 83 -1.07 11.40 -4.31
C ASP A 83 -0.93 10.00 -4.94
N ILE A 84 -0.04 9.17 -4.38
CA ILE A 84 0.06 7.76 -4.77
C ILE A 84 -1.17 7.05 -4.21
N GLU A 85 -2.13 6.73 -5.06
CA GLU A 85 -3.31 5.97 -4.66
C GLU A 85 -2.91 4.57 -4.21
N TYR A 86 -3.57 4.06 -3.19
CA TYR A 86 -3.36 2.71 -2.70
C TYR A 86 -4.67 2.07 -2.22
N GLU A 87 -4.69 0.77 -2.31
CA GLU A 87 -5.69 -0.11 -1.72
C GLU A 87 -4.99 -1.12 -0.81
N SER A 88 -5.54 -1.31 0.38
CA SER A 88 -5.03 -2.25 1.38
C SER A 88 -6.20 -2.89 2.11
N HIS A 89 -5.92 -3.83 3.00
CA HIS A 89 -6.94 -4.48 3.82
C HIS A 89 -6.55 -4.44 5.30
N CYS A 90 -7.49 -3.99 6.11
CA CYS A 90 -7.33 -3.96 7.57
C CYS A 90 -7.15 -5.39 8.11
N GLU A 91 -6.06 -5.65 8.84
CA GLU A 91 -5.76 -6.99 9.37
C GLU A 91 -6.78 -7.46 10.43
N HIS A 92 -7.52 -6.52 11.05
CA HIS A 92 -8.50 -6.86 12.09
C HIS A 92 -9.84 -7.36 11.53
N HIS A 93 -10.25 -6.89 10.34
CA HIS A 93 -11.59 -7.14 9.80
C HIS A 93 -11.59 -7.56 8.33
N MET A 94 -10.44 -7.66 7.69
CA MET A 94 -10.30 -7.95 6.26
C MET A 94 -11.05 -6.94 5.36
N ALA A 95 -11.43 -5.80 5.92
CA ALA A 95 -12.13 -4.75 5.19
C ALA A 95 -11.14 -3.83 4.46
N PRO A 96 -11.53 -3.27 3.29
CA PRO A 96 -10.65 -2.38 2.52
C PRO A 96 -10.22 -1.13 3.29
N ILE A 97 -9.01 -0.67 3.00
CA ILE A 97 -8.49 0.65 3.32
C ILE A 97 -8.12 1.28 1.99
N ILE A 98 -8.74 2.42 1.67
CA ILE A 98 -8.51 3.12 0.40
C ILE A 98 -7.99 4.50 0.70
N GLY A 99 -6.91 4.91 0.01
CA GLY A 99 -6.33 6.19 0.33
C GLY A 99 -5.19 6.63 -0.56
N ARG A 100 -4.34 7.50 -0.01
CA ARG A 100 -3.19 8.07 -0.70
C ARG A 100 -1.96 8.05 0.18
N VAL A 101 -0.81 7.89 -0.46
CA VAL A 101 0.51 7.98 0.16
C VAL A 101 1.30 9.11 -0.48
N HIS A 102 1.96 9.88 0.35
CA HIS A 102 2.90 10.90 -0.06
C HIS A 102 4.29 10.52 0.46
N VAL A 103 5.26 10.48 -0.44
CA VAL A 103 6.65 10.12 -0.13
C VAL A 103 7.55 11.27 -0.49
N GLY A 104 8.40 11.69 0.44
CA GLY A 104 9.47 12.64 0.19
C GLY A 104 10.80 12.09 0.67
N TYR A 105 11.90 12.41 -0.04
CA TYR A 105 13.24 12.15 0.45
C TYR A 105 14.22 13.21 -0.02
N LEU A 106 15.26 13.45 0.78
CA LEU A 106 16.36 14.34 0.46
C LEU A 106 17.56 13.47 0.05
N PRO A 107 17.97 13.48 -1.24
CA PRO A 107 18.99 12.55 -1.73
C PRO A 107 20.38 12.83 -1.12
N ALA A 108 21.16 11.76 -0.95
CA ALA A 108 22.58 11.81 -0.60
C ALA A 108 23.45 11.34 -1.80
N GLY A 109 23.21 11.93 -2.99
CA GLY A 109 23.93 11.59 -4.21
C GLY A 109 23.28 10.48 -5.07
N LYS A 110 22.29 9.76 -4.56
CA LYS A 110 21.56 8.72 -5.30
C LYS A 110 20.09 9.07 -5.39
N VAL A 111 19.51 8.90 -6.58
CA VAL A 111 18.07 8.99 -6.79
C VAL A 111 17.52 7.70 -7.39
N VAL A 112 16.24 7.49 -7.21
CA VAL A 112 15.50 6.35 -7.75
C VAL A 112 14.41 6.84 -8.69
N GLY A 113 14.08 6.04 -9.71
CA GLY A 113 12.96 6.34 -10.59
C GLY A 113 11.64 6.44 -9.82
N ILE A 114 10.85 7.47 -10.09
CA ILE A 114 9.58 7.76 -9.38
C ILE A 114 8.62 6.57 -9.34
N SER A 115 8.56 5.77 -10.42
CA SER A 115 7.74 4.55 -10.48
C SER A 115 8.14 3.48 -9.47
N LYS A 116 9.39 3.51 -8.99
CA LYS A 116 9.88 2.55 -7.99
C LYS A 116 9.34 2.86 -6.60
N LEU A 117 9.21 4.15 -6.26
CA LEU A 117 8.57 4.58 -5.01
C LEU A 117 7.10 4.13 -4.98
N ALA A 118 6.37 4.31 -6.08
CA ALA A 118 4.99 3.85 -6.19
C ALA A 118 4.88 2.31 -6.03
N ARG A 119 5.82 1.54 -6.60
CA ARG A 119 5.86 0.08 -6.43
C ARG A 119 6.16 -0.35 -5.00
N VAL A 120 7.00 0.38 -4.29
CA VAL A 120 7.25 0.12 -2.85
C VAL A 120 5.97 0.33 -2.04
N VAL A 121 5.25 1.41 -2.30
CA VAL A 121 3.94 1.65 -1.67
C VAL A 121 2.98 0.50 -1.96
N GLU A 122 2.83 0.12 -3.23
CA GLU A 122 1.96 -0.98 -3.67
C GLU A 122 2.30 -2.30 -2.99
N ALA A 123 3.60 -2.68 -2.95
CA ALA A 123 4.06 -3.93 -2.36
C ALA A 123 3.77 -4.02 -0.84
N TYR A 124 3.80 -2.90 -0.13
CA TYR A 124 3.40 -2.87 1.28
C TYR A 124 1.88 -2.76 1.46
N ALA A 125 1.19 -2.04 0.58
CA ALA A 125 -0.26 -1.85 0.65
C ALA A 125 -1.03 -3.15 0.37
N ARG A 126 -0.62 -3.94 -0.64
CA ARG A 126 -1.28 -5.20 -1.01
C ARG A 126 -0.98 -6.34 -0.04
N ARG A 127 -1.23 -6.08 1.25
CA ARG A 127 -1.10 -7.02 2.38
C ARG A 127 -2.20 -6.74 3.38
N PHE A 128 -2.37 -7.64 4.36
CA PHE A 128 -3.07 -7.27 5.57
C PHE A 128 -2.24 -6.27 6.37
N GLN A 129 -2.81 -5.09 6.68
CA GLN A 129 -2.06 -4.00 7.26
C GLN A 129 -2.77 -3.33 8.46
N VAL A 130 -1.92 -2.78 9.31
CA VAL A 130 -2.23 -1.65 10.18
C VAL A 130 -1.55 -0.42 9.54
N GLN A 131 -2.27 0.67 9.37
CA GLN A 131 -1.79 1.84 8.61
C GLN A 131 -0.50 2.42 9.17
N GLU A 132 -0.35 2.46 10.49
CA GLU A 132 0.87 2.93 11.18
C GLU A 132 2.08 2.06 10.85
N LYS A 133 1.90 0.74 10.84
CA LYS A 133 2.95 -0.23 10.46
C LYS A 133 3.35 -0.07 9.00
N MET A 134 2.38 0.04 8.09
CA MET A 134 2.61 0.25 6.66
C MET A 134 3.39 1.55 6.42
N THR A 135 2.99 2.65 7.05
CA THR A 135 3.67 3.95 6.97
C THR A 135 5.13 3.84 7.40
N ALA A 136 5.39 3.16 8.51
CA ALA A 136 6.74 2.95 9.02
C ALA A 136 7.58 2.04 8.11
N GLN A 137 6.99 0.98 7.56
CA GLN A 137 7.66 0.05 6.65
C GLN A 137 8.08 0.72 5.35
N ILE A 138 7.22 1.56 4.74
CA ILE A 138 7.55 2.31 3.52
C ILE A 138 8.73 3.24 3.78
N ALA A 139 8.66 4.06 4.85
CA ALA A 139 9.72 5.00 5.18
C ALA A 139 11.06 4.30 5.47
N GLN A 140 11.03 3.23 6.25
CA GLN A 140 12.24 2.48 6.60
C GLN A 140 12.86 1.78 5.39
N CYS A 141 12.04 1.21 4.50
CA CYS A 141 12.51 0.59 3.27
C CYS A 141 13.28 1.58 2.39
N ILE A 142 12.74 2.80 2.20
CA ILE A 142 13.40 3.86 1.44
C ILE A 142 14.70 4.29 2.13
N GLN A 143 14.67 4.47 3.45
CA GLN A 143 15.85 4.85 4.23
C GLN A 143 16.97 3.82 4.11
N ASP A 144 16.64 2.53 4.22
CA ASP A 144 17.64 1.44 4.21
C ASP A 144 18.31 1.26 2.85
N VAL A 145 17.54 1.40 1.75
CA VAL A 145 18.04 1.10 0.39
C VAL A 145 18.72 2.30 -0.23
N LEU A 146 18.11 3.49 -0.17
CA LEU A 146 18.67 4.69 -0.79
C LEU A 146 19.66 5.41 0.11
N GLN A 147 19.60 5.21 1.42
CA GLN A 147 20.41 5.92 2.41
C GLN A 147 20.39 7.45 2.21
N PRO A 148 19.22 8.07 2.02
CA PRO A 148 19.12 9.51 1.81
C PRO A 148 19.40 10.26 3.13
N ILE A 149 19.57 11.58 3.05
CA ILE A 149 19.73 12.46 4.22
C ILE A 149 18.48 12.39 5.14
N GLY A 150 17.33 12.13 4.55
CA GLY A 150 16.10 11.90 5.30
C GLY A 150 14.94 11.46 4.40
N VAL A 151 13.90 10.93 5.04
CA VAL A 151 12.66 10.44 4.41
C VAL A 151 11.45 10.95 5.18
N GLY A 152 10.42 11.37 4.45
CA GLY A 152 9.08 11.66 4.97
C GLY A 152 8.03 10.83 4.24
N VAL A 153 7.16 10.16 4.98
CA VAL A 153 6.00 9.45 4.44
C VAL A 153 4.77 9.90 5.21
N VAL A 154 3.73 10.26 4.47
CA VAL A 154 2.39 10.55 5.01
C VAL A 154 1.40 9.65 4.28
N VAL A 155 0.53 9.01 5.03
CA VAL A 155 -0.52 8.12 4.52
C VAL A 155 -1.87 8.63 5.02
N GLU A 156 -2.81 8.78 4.10
CA GLU A 156 -4.20 9.09 4.37
C GLU A 156 -5.06 7.92 3.92
N GLY A 157 -5.97 7.44 4.78
CA GLY A 157 -6.80 6.29 4.45
C GLY A 157 -8.20 6.35 5.03
N ALA A 158 -9.19 5.99 4.21
CA ALA A 158 -10.54 5.69 4.64
C ALA A 158 -10.64 4.20 4.97
N HIS A 159 -11.04 3.88 6.20
CA HIS A 159 -11.14 2.52 6.70
C HIS A 159 -12.58 2.01 6.62
N GLU A 160 -12.87 1.11 5.69
CA GLU A 160 -14.21 0.57 5.51
C GLU A 160 -14.71 -0.25 6.70
N CYS A 161 -13.82 -0.74 7.54
CA CYS A 161 -14.19 -1.37 8.81
C CYS A 161 -14.84 -0.41 9.83
N MET A 162 -14.66 0.90 9.67
CA MET A 162 -15.32 1.94 10.47
C MET A 162 -16.59 2.47 9.79
N THR A 163 -16.67 2.37 8.45
CA THR A 163 -17.74 2.97 7.64
C THR A 163 -18.91 2.01 7.46
N THR A 164 -18.60 0.76 7.05
CA THR A 164 -19.62 -0.23 6.62
C THR A 164 -20.14 -1.08 7.76
N ARG A 165 -19.46 -1.10 8.89
CA ARG A 165 -19.80 -1.84 10.10
C ARG A 165 -19.33 -1.11 11.37
N GLY A 166 -19.59 -1.68 12.55
CA GLY A 166 -19.12 -1.16 13.84
C GLY A 166 -19.75 0.20 14.16
N ILE A 167 -18.94 1.24 14.22
CA ILE A 167 -19.38 2.59 14.64
C ILE A 167 -20.02 3.42 13.51
N HIS A 168 -20.03 2.93 12.28
CA HIS A 168 -20.67 3.55 11.10
C HIS A 168 -20.28 5.02 10.88
N LYS A 169 -18.98 5.37 10.97
CA LYS A 169 -18.48 6.74 10.76
C LYS A 169 -18.02 6.95 9.32
N ARG A 170 -18.89 7.54 8.51
CA ARG A 170 -18.60 7.93 7.12
C ARG A 170 -17.78 9.22 7.08
N GLY A 171 -16.91 9.34 6.08
CA GLY A 171 -16.12 10.56 5.84
C GLY A 171 -14.97 10.78 6.84
N VAL A 172 -14.68 9.79 7.69
CA VAL A 172 -13.49 9.81 8.55
C VAL A 172 -12.29 9.30 7.76
N SER A 173 -11.23 10.08 7.72
CA SER A 173 -9.93 9.67 7.20
C SER A 173 -8.92 9.60 8.34
N MET A 174 -8.10 8.55 8.33
CA MET A 174 -6.97 8.40 9.23
C MET A 174 -5.71 8.92 8.54
N VAL A 175 -4.94 9.76 9.23
CA VAL A 175 -3.66 10.25 8.73
C VAL A 175 -2.54 9.74 9.65
N THR A 176 -1.54 9.12 9.04
CA THR A 176 -0.33 8.66 9.72
C THR A 176 0.92 9.20 9.04
N SER A 177 1.97 9.44 9.80
CA SER A 177 3.23 9.94 9.25
C SER A 177 4.44 9.24 9.87
N LYS A 178 5.52 9.12 9.07
CA LYS A 178 6.84 8.69 9.52
C LYS A 178 7.89 9.60 8.91
N MET A 179 8.68 10.21 9.77
CA MET A 179 9.78 11.10 9.42
C MET A 179 11.09 10.51 9.93
N LEU A 180 12.12 10.45 9.08
CA LEU A 180 13.46 9.92 9.37
C LEU A 180 14.53 10.92 8.95
N GLY A 181 15.70 10.91 9.60
CA GLY A 181 16.81 11.82 9.32
C GLY A 181 16.39 13.28 9.37
N SER A 182 16.78 14.09 8.37
CA SER A 182 16.50 15.53 8.31
C SER A 182 15.03 15.89 8.43
N PHE A 183 14.11 15.06 7.93
CA PHE A 183 12.67 15.31 8.09
C PHE A 183 12.21 15.25 9.55
N ARG A 184 12.88 14.47 10.38
CA ARG A 184 12.60 14.37 11.81
C ARG A 184 13.33 15.45 12.60
N GLU A 185 14.60 15.72 12.26
CA GLU A 185 15.51 16.54 13.03
C GLU A 185 15.39 18.04 12.71
N ASP A 186 15.13 18.40 11.43
CA ASP A 186 14.93 19.78 11.00
C ASP A 186 13.45 20.10 10.72
N ALA A 187 12.91 21.04 11.50
CA ALA A 187 11.53 21.50 11.33
C ALA A 187 11.27 22.19 9.98
N ARG A 188 12.28 22.78 9.35
CA ARG A 188 12.16 23.47 8.05
C ARG A 188 11.99 22.48 6.93
N THR A 189 12.84 21.44 6.88
CA THR A 189 12.73 20.35 5.89
C THR A 189 11.36 19.66 6.02
N ARG A 190 10.92 19.39 7.24
CA ARG A 190 9.58 18.82 7.47
C ARG A 190 8.46 19.73 7.01
N ALA A 191 8.54 21.03 7.31
CA ALA A 191 7.52 22.00 6.91
C ALA A 191 7.45 22.18 5.40
N GLU A 192 8.57 22.13 4.70
CA GLU A 192 8.63 22.17 3.25
C GLU A 192 7.93 20.95 2.62
N PHE A 193 8.25 19.75 3.09
CA PHE A 193 7.58 18.53 2.64
C PHE A 193 6.06 18.60 2.84
N LEU A 194 5.61 19.00 4.04
CA LEU A 194 4.18 19.10 4.34
C LEU A 194 3.48 20.13 3.42
N ARG A 195 4.12 21.26 3.11
CA ARG A 195 3.59 22.23 2.14
C ARG A 195 3.45 21.64 0.74
N PHE A 196 4.42 20.83 0.28
CA PHE A 196 4.32 20.21 -1.05
C PHE A 196 3.14 19.24 -1.16
N ILE A 197 2.80 18.53 -0.08
CA ILE A 197 1.67 17.61 -0.08
C ILE A 197 0.31 18.31 0.13
N GLU A 198 0.25 19.46 0.83
CA GLU A 198 -0.97 20.24 1.04
C GLU A 198 -1.47 20.98 -0.20
N VAL A 199 -0.59 21.42 -1.10
CA VAL A 199 -0.90 22.22 -2.30
C VAL A 199 -1.81 21.46 -3.31
N GLY A 200 -2.08 20.16 -3.11
CA GLY A 200 -2.98 19.35 -3.95
C GLY A 200 -4.36 19.02 -3.36
N GLY A 201 -4.61 19.37 -2.12
CA GLY A 201 -5.73 18.87 -1.31
C GLY A 201 -7.13 19.46 -1.59
N LYS A 202 -7.38 20.02 -2.78
CA LYS A 202 -8.72 20.43 -3.22
C LYS A 202 -8.99 19.96 -4.65
N ARG A 203 -9.38 18.72 -4.79
CA ARG A 203 -10.17 18.27 -5.95
C ARG A 203 -11.27 17.35 -5.48
#